data_4aae4982fb05e86c498b112d0253f573
#
_entry.id   4aae4982fb05e86c498b112d0253f573
#
_cell.length_a   1.000
_cell.length_b   1.000
_cell.length_c   1.000
_cell.angle_alpha   90.00
_cell.angle_beta   90.00
_cell.angle_gamma   90.00
#
_symmetry.space_group_name_H-M   'P 1'
#
loop_
_entity.id
_entity.type
_entity.pdbx_description
1 polymer ?
#
loop_
_entity_poly.entity_id
_entity_poly.type
_entity_poly.pdbx_seq_one_letter_code
_entity_poly.pdbx_strand_id
1 'polypeptide(L)'
;MKKFITLTASLLAILGIGLSGCGQQKSTAKSASSSTKVVYDHGPQKKASSLERANSTEKARLDKRQSKLNSQQASLKAANKAAAHKSTPSVPAKTKSSGVNLASLTYSGQQEITVNQNKPGFSRAELSTKNGAWATYHNLDSLNRVTGAAALLNQSLMPSAKREALMVDPTGWHNKRTSHGWLYNRSHLIGYQFTGQNNNPKNLMTGTRTLNNPAMLHNEMDVATYLKESKSHYVRYAVTPVFKGNELVARGVQMRAQSIGSNAVHFNVYIFNIEPGYTIDYTTGYSRVS
;
A
#
# COMPACT_ATOMS: atom_id res chain seq x y z
N MET A 1 36.86 -9.06 18.37
CA MET A 1 36.64 -10.52 18.24
C MET A 1 35.56 -10.74 17.20
N LYS A 2 35.95 -11.22 16.02
CA LYS A 2 35.05 -11.51 14.89
C LYS A 2 34.41 -12.88 15.11
N LYS A 3 33.09 -13.00 15.12
CA LYS A 3 32.40 -14.29 15.09
C LYS A 3 31.79 -14.47 13.68
N PHE A 4 32.33 -15.42 12.96
CA PHE A 4 31.78 -15.95 11.71
C PHE A 4 30.59 -16.84 12.05
N ILE A 5 29.45 -16.63 11.39
CA ILE A 5 28.30 -17.55 11.41
C ILE A 5 28.34 -18.34 10.12
N THR A 6 28.61 -19.62 10.23
CA THR A 6 28.61 -20.62 9.16
C THR A 6 27.17 -21.04 8.85
N LEU A 7 26.81 -20.93 7.58
CA LEU A 7 25.56 -21.42 7.01
C LEU A 7 25.69 -22.91 6.72
N THR A 8 24.99 -23.78 7.43
CA THR A 8 24.94 -25.24 7.15
C THR A 8 23.79 -25.53 6.19
N ALA A 9 24.14 -25.99 5.00
CA ALA A 9 23.20 -26.56 4.04
C ALA A 9 22.88 -28.01 4.44
N SER A 10 21.62 -28.31 4.72
CA SER A 10 21.16 -29.67 4.97
C SER A 10 20.83 -30.37 3.66
N LEU A 11 21.64 -31.39 3.35
CA LEU A 11 21.44 -32.31 2.23
C LEU A 11 20.54 -33.46 2.72
N LEU A 12 19.34 -33.60 2.18
CA LEU A 12 18.46 -34.75 2.47
C LEU A 12 18.86 -35.92 1.54
N ALA A 13 19.44 -36.95 2.12
CA ALA A 13 19.69 -38.25 1.46
C ALA A 13 18.47 -39.15 1.63
N ILE A 14 17.88 -39.61 0.54
CA ILE A 14 16.83 -40.63 0.53
C ILE A 14 17.50 -41.99 0.41
N LEU A 15 17.42 -42.80 1.47
CA LEU A 15 17.82 -44.22 1.48
C LEU A 15 16.73 -45.07 0.82
N GLY A 16 17.08 -45.74 -0.28
CA GLY A 16 16.26 -46.81 -0.85
C GLY A 16 16.46 -48.13 -0.09
N ILE A 17 15.37 -48.71 0.33
CA ILE A 17 15.36 -50.05 0.95
C ILE A 17 15.17 -51.08 -0.16
N GLY A 18 16.19 -51.90 -0.40
CA GLY A 18 16.11 -53.08 -1.26
C GLY A 18 15.59 -54.30 -0.48
N LEU A 19 14.57 -54.92 -1.01
CA LEU A 19 14.13 -56.26 -0.56
C LEU A 19 14.61 -57.33 -1.55
N SER A 20 15.48 -58.20 -1.06
CA SER A 20 15.93 -59.40 -1.75
C SER A 20 14.85 -60.50 -1.63
N GLY A 21 14.42 -61.04 -2.76
CA GLY A 21 13.62 -62.26 -2.80
C GLY A 21 14.21 -63.20 -3.84
N CYS A 22 14.80 -64.33 -3.36
CA CYS A 22 15.22 -65.44 -4.18
C CYS A 22 14.03 -66.27 -4.71
N GLY A 23 14.02 -66.55 -6.01
CA GLY A 23 13.10 -67.50 -6.62
C GLY A 23 13.63 -67.83 -8.00
N GLN A 24 14.25 -69.04 -8.11
CA GLN A 24 14.74 -69.61 -9.33
C GLN A 24 13.58 -70.24 -10.12
N GLN A 25 13.33 -69.73 -11.34
CA GLN A 25 12.60 -70.54 -12.34
C GLN A 25 13.16 -70.25 -13.75
N LYS A 26 13.74 -71.24 -14.38
CA LYS A 26 14.16 -71.25 -15.77
C LYS A 26 12.93 -71.19 -16.68
N SER A 27 12.84 -70.23 -17.53
CA SER A 27 12.09 -70.30 -18.77
C SER A 27 12.76 -69.43 -19.84
N THR A 28 13.06 -70.10 -20.95
CA THR A 28 13.58 -69.55 -22.18
C THR A 28 12.56 -68.61 -22.81
N ALA A 29 12.86 -67.31 -22.87
CA ALA A 29 12.09 -66.35 -23.64
C ALA A 29 13.04 -65.42 -24.42
N LYS A 30 12.77 -65.30 -25.71
CA LYS A 30 13.47 -64.49 -26.71
C LYS A 30 13.61 -63.02 -26.23
N SER A 31 14.84 -62.53 -26.26
CA SER A 31 15.15 -61.12 -26.05
C SER A 31 14.58 -60.27 -27.20
N ALA A 32 13.49 -59.56 -26.91
CA ALA A 32 13.08 -58.42 -27.73
C ALA A 32 13.73 -57.18 -27.13
N SER A 33 14.77 -56.64 -27.78
CA SER A 33 15.35 -55.35 -27.40
C SER A 33 14.36 -54.23 -27.71
N SER A 34 13.60 -53.77 -26.71
CA SER A 34 12.86 -52.54 -26.85
C SER A 34 13.78 -51.35 -26.50
N SER A 35 14.27 -50.65 -27.52
CA SER A 35 14.95 -49.38 -27.30
C SER A 35 13.95 -48.34 -26.85
N THR A 36 13.93 -48.03 -25.55
CA THR A 36 13.16 -46.91 -25.01
C THR A 36 13.80 -45.61 -25.48
N LYS A 37 13.16 -44.92 -26.44
CA LYS A 37 13.57 -43.61 -26.88
C LYS A 37 13.17 -42.58 -25.84
N VAL A 38 14.11 -42.06 -25.05
CA VAL A 38 13.85 -40.99 -24.09
C VAL A 38 13.65 -39.70 -24.88
N VAL A 39 12.42 -39.16 -24.84
CA VAL A 39 12.12 -37.85 -25.44
C VAL A 39 12.18 -36.84 -24.32
N TYR A 40 13.15 -35.91 -24.43
CA TYR A 40 13.26 -34.79 -23.50
C TYR A 40 12.29 -33.69 -23.90
N ASP A 41 11.37 -33.33 -22.99
CA ASP A 41 10.52 -32.16 -23.17
C ASP A 41 11.27 -30.89 -22.74
N HIS A 42 11.65 -30.07 -23.71
CA HIS A 42 12.32 -28.79 -23.50
C HIS A 42 11.32 -27.61 -23.31
N GLY A 43 10.03 -27.87 -23.24
CA GLY A 43 8.98 -26.85 -23.05
C GLY A 43 9.18 -26.02 -21.78
N PRO A 44 9.41 -26.64 -20.62
CA PRO A 44 9.65 -25.92 -19.37
C PRO A 44 10.89 -25.01 -19.41
N GLN A 45 11.99 -25.46 -20.03
CA GLN A 45 13.23 -24.67 -20.18
C GLN A 45 13.04 -23.46 -21.08
N LYS A 46 12.31 -23.60 -22.20
CA LYS A 46 11.98 -22.48 -23.08
C LYS A 46 11.10 -21.45 -22.38
N LYS A 47 10.14 -21.90 -21.55
CA LYS A 47 9.28 -21.02 -20.76
C LYS A 47 10.06 -20.30 -19.67
N ALA A 48 10.99 -20.98 -18.98
CA ALA A 48 11.85 -20.35 -17.97
C ALA A 48 12.73 -19.24 -18.61
N SER A 49 13.41 -19.52 -19.71
CA SER A 49 14.26 -18.53 -20.38
C SER A 49 13.47 -17.35 -20.96
N SER A 50 12.20 -17.54 -21.37
CA SER A 50 11.35 -16.43 -21.79
C SER A 50 10.93 -15.53 -20.61
N LEU A 51 10.65 -16.12 -19.45
CA LEU A 51 10.33 -15.40 -18.22
C LEU A 51 11.54 -14.63 -17.68
N GLU A 52 12.74 -15.22 -17.73
CA GLU A 52 13.98 -14.56 -17.34
C GLU A 52 14.27 -13.32 -18.21
N ARG A 53 14.07 -13.43 -19.53
CA ARG A 53 14.19 -12.28 -20.45
C ARG A 53 13.15 -11.20 -20.15
N ALA A 54 11.90 -11.57 -19.91
CA ALA A 54 10.86 -10.63 -19.55
C ALA A 54 11.18 -9.90 -18.22
N ASN A 55 11.63 -10.65 -17.21
CA ASN A 55 12.01 -10.09 -15.92
C ASN A 55 13.25 -9.16 -16.03
N SER A 56 14.24 -9.52 -16.84
CA SER A 56 15.41 -8.66 -17.07
C SER A 56 15.03 -7.35 -17.77
N THR A 57 14.13 -7.42 -18.75
CA THR A 57 13.61 -6.25 -19.47
C THR A 57 12.82 -5.33 -18.52
N GLU A 58 11.94 -5.89 -17.71
CA GLU A 58 11.16 -5.10 -16.75
C GLU A 58 12.04 -4.52 -15.64
N LYS A 59 13.06 -5.25 -15.18
CA LYS A 59 14.05 -4.73 -14.24
C LYS A 59 14.77 -3.51 -14.81
N ALA A 60 15.26 -3.58 -16.05
CA ALA A 60 15.93 -2.46 -16.72
C ALA A 60 15.01 -1.24 -16.87
N ARG A 61 13.72 -1.45 -17.13
CA ARG A 61 12.69 -0.41 -17.17
C ARG A 61 12.49 0.25 -15.81
N LEU A 62 12.41 -0.55 -14.77
CA LEU A 62 12.26 -0.07 -13.39
C LEU A 62 13.50 0.72 -12.93
N ASP A 63 14.71 0.23 -13.20
CA ASP A 63 15.95 0.91 -12.88
C ASP A 63 16.04 2.29 -13.57
N LYS A 64 15.63 2.36 -14.85
CA LYS A 64 15.56 3.63 -15.61
C LYS A 64 14.53 4.60 -15.02
N ARG A 65 13.39 4.08 -14.57
CA ARG A 65 12.34 4.89 -13.93
C ARG A 65 12.79 5.41 -12.57
N GLN A 66 13.47 4.57 -11.78
CA GLN A 66 14.06 4.94 -10.48
C GLN A 66 15.12 6.03 -10.64
N SER A 67 16.00 5.90 -11.64
CA SER A 67 17.01 6.92 -11.97
C SER A 67 16.37 8.27 -12.32
N LYS A 68 15.29 8.26 -13.11
CA LYS A 68 14.52 9.47 -13.43
C LYS A 68 13.88 10.11 -12.19
N LEU A 69 13.30 9.31 -11.30
CA LEU A 69 12.72 9.78 -10.04
C LEU A 69 13.78 10.41 -9.13
N ASN A 70 14.95 9.77 -9.01
CA ASN A 70 16.05 10.29 -8.21
C ASN A 70 16.56 11.65 -8.75
N SER A 71 16.63 11.82 -10.08
CA SER A 71 17.01 13.11 -10.68
C SER A 71 15.96 14.21 -10.44
N GLN A 72 14.67 13.86 -10.52
CA GLN A 72 13.59 14.79 -10.20
C GLN A 72 13.59 15.21 -8.71
N GLN A 73 13.85 14.27 -7.81
CA GLN A 73 14.00 14.55 -6.38
C GLN A 73 15.18 15.48 -6.10
N ALA A 74 16.32 15.26 -6.78
CA ALA A 74 17.49 16.13 -6.64
C ALA A 74 17.18 17.56 -7.13
N SER A 75 16.49 17.70 -8.26
CA SER A 75 16.06 18.99 -8.79
C SER A 75 15.10 19.72 -7.86
N LEU A 76 14.13 19.01 -7.27
CA LEU A 76 13.20 19.59 -6.28
C LEU A 76 13.92 20.02 -5.00
N LYS A 77 14.89 19.25 -4.50
CA LYS A 77 15.72 19.64 -3.34
C LYS A 77 16.54 20.91 -3.64
N ALA A 78 17.09 21.02 -4.84
CA ALA A 78 17.83 22.21 -5.27
C ALA A 78 16.92 23.44 -5.37
N ALA A 79 15.73 23.30 -5.95
CA ALA A 79 14.74 24.37 -6.05
C ALA A 79 14.26 24.85 -4.67
N ASN A 80 13.97 23.93 -3.75
CA ASN A 80 13.58 24.25 -2.37
C ASN A 80 14.70 24.93 -1.59
N LYS A 81 15.97 24.54 -1.80
CA LYS A 81 17.12 25.22 -1.20
C LYS A 81 17.31 26.65 -1.75
N ALA A 82 17.08 26.86 -3.04
CA ALA A 82 17.14 28.19 -3.65
C ALA A 82 16.01 29.11 -3.18
N ALA A 83 14.81 28.56 -2.93
CA ALA A 83 13.68 29.30 -2.36
C ALA A 83 13.91 29.71 -0.91
N ALA A 84 14.59 28.88 -0.12
CA ALA A 84 14.91 29.16 1.29
C ALA A 84 15.92 30.30 1.49
N HIS A 85 16.70 30.66 0.47
CA HIS A 85 17.69 31.75 0.54
C HIS A 85 17.13 33.14 0.18
N LYS A 86 15.85 33.25 -0.19
CA LYS A 86 15.20 34.52 -0.57
C LYS A 86 14.23 35.09 0.47
N SER A 87 14.15 34.56 1.67
CA SER A 87 13.27 35.13 2.70
C SER A 87 14.08 35.69 3.87
N THR A 88 14.20 37.03 3.89
CA THR A 88 14.62 37.82 5.05
C THR A 88 13.56 37.69 6.16
N PRO A 89 13.95 37.61 7.46
CA PRO A 89 12.99 37.35 8.53
C PRO A 89 12.23 38.64 8.89
N SER A 90 10.94 38.64 8.70
CA SER A 90 10.02 39.56 9.33
C SER A 90 9.26 38.87 10.47
N VAL A 91 9.19 39.58 11.59
CA VAL A 91 8.67 39.25 12.92
C VAL A 91 7.25 38.64 12.93
N PRO A 92 6.88 37.79 13.89
CA PRO A 92 5.73 36.94 13.81
C PRO A 92 4.42 37.65 14.13
N ALA A 93 3.61 37.86 13.12
CA ALA A 93 2.18 38.02 13.32
C ALA A 93 1.55 36.65 13.59
N LYS A 94 0.73 36.52 14.64
CA LYS A 94 -0.13 35.37 14.91
C LYS A 94 -1.05 35.13 13.71
N THR A 95 -0.58 34.38 12.73
CA THR A 95 -1.40 33.98 11.58
C THR A 95 -2.22 32.79 12.01
N LYS A 96 -3.51 32.96 12.22
CA LYS A 96 -4.49 31.89 12.17
C LYS A 96 -4.19 31.12 10.87
N SER A 97 -3.87 29.84 10.98
CA SER A 97 -3.72 28.95 9.84
C SER A 97 -5.02 29.01 9.03
N SER A 98 -5.04 29.75 7.95
CA SER A 98 -6.08 29.68 6.92
C SER A 98 -5.88 28.35 6.19
N GLY A 99 -6.35 27.25 6.80
CA GLY A 99 -6.32 25.93 6.20
C GLY A 99 -7.08 25.97 4.87
N VAL A 100 -6.47 25.48 3.81
CA VAL A 100 -7.15 25.26 2.53
C VAL A 100 -8.41 24.43 2.81
N ASN A 101 -9.57 24.91 2.36
CA ASN A 101 -10.80 24.13 2.45
C ASN A 101 -10.74 22.98 1.44
N LEU A 102 -10.35 21.81 1.90
CA LEU A 102 -10.18 20.62 1.05
C LEU A 102 -11.49 20.20 0.37
N ALA A 103 -12.65 20.48 0.98
CA ALA A 103 -13.96 20.16 0.40
C ALA A 103 -14.32 21.03 -0.80
N SER A 104 -13.67 22.19 -0.99
CA SER A 104 -13.86 23.08 -2.12
C SER A 104 -12.92 22.81 -3.29
N LEU A 105 -11.95 21.90 -3.12
CA LEU A 105 -10.99 21.59 -4.16
C LEU A 105 -11.65 20.84 -5.31
N THR A 106 -11.24 21.19 -6.53
CA THR A 106 -11.68 20.52 -7.76
C THR A 106 -10.49 19.76 -8.35
N TYR A 107 -10.75 18.53 -8.78
CA TYR A 107 -9.76 17.71 -9.50
C TYR A 107 -9.35 18.41 -10.81
N SER A 108 -8.05 18.55 -11.03
CA SER A 108 -7.45 19.22 -12.19
C SER A 108 -6.39 18.37 -12.90
N GLY A 109 -6.56 17.04 -12.86
CA GLY A 109 -5.63 16.11 -13.51
C GLY A 109 -4.59 15.48 -12.57
N GLN A 110 -4.41 16.00 -11.35
CA GLN A 110 -3.50 15.47 -10.35
C GLN A 110 -4.28 14.71 -9.27
N GLN A 111 -4.09 13.38 -9.19
CA GLN A 111 -4.82 12.51 -8.25
C GLN A 111 -4.51 12.84 -6.79
N GLU A 112 -3.26 13.16 -6.50
CA GLU A 112 -2.78 13.50 -5.17
C GLU A 112 -2.11 14.86 -5.19
N ILE A 113 -2.42 15.70 -4.21
CA ILE A 113 -1.79 16.99 -4.01
C ILE A 113 -1.21 17.11 -2.61
N THR A 114 -0.10 17.79 -2.49
CA THR A 114 0.50 18.13 -1.21
C THR A 114 -0.31 19.24 -0.51
N VAL A 115 -0.58 19.06 0.78
CA VAL A 115 -1.31 20.01 1.63
C VAL A 115 -0.38 20.57 2.69
N ASN A 116 -0.63 21.82 3.14
CA ASN A 116 0.11 22.45 4.22
C ASN A 116 1.65 22.34 4.04
N GLN A 117 2.15 22.52 2.82
CA GLN A 117 3.58 22.42 2.51
C GLN A 117 4.19 21.05 2.93
N ASN A 118 3.43 20.00 2.80
CA ASN A 118 3.78 18.64 3.24
C ASN A 118 4.01 18.48 4.76
N LYS A 119 3.55 19.42 5.59
CA LYS A 119 3.69 19.34 7.04
C LYS A 119 2.52 18.58 7.65
N PRO A 120 2.73 17.42 8.30
CA PRO A 120 1.66 16.66 8.93
C PRO A 120 0.95 17.41 10.05
N GLY A 121 1.65 18.31 10.73
CA GLY A 121 1.08 19.20 11.73
C GLY A 121 0.65 18.52 13.02
N PHE A 122 1.27 17.40 13.38
CA PHE A 122 1.06 16.76 14.67
C PHE A 122 1.76 17.52 15.79
N SER A 123 1.07 17.69 16.91
CA SER A 123 1.62 18.26 18.12
C SER A 123 2.64 17.33 18.79
N ARG A 124 3.49 17.86 19.63
CA ARG A 124 4.46 17.07 20.41
C ARG A 124 3.78 15.98 21.28
N ALA A 125 2.59 16.26 21.79
CA ALA A 125 1.81 15.30 22.56
C ALA A 125 1.33 14.12 21.69
N GLU A 126 0.87 14.39 20.46
CA GLU A 126 0.45 13.36 19.50
C GLU A 126 1.60 12.48 19.01
N LEU A 127 2.83 12.97 19.06
CA LEU A 127 4.04 12.23 18.66
C LEU A 127 4.64 11.42 19.82
N SER A 128 4.04 11.46 21.02
CA SER A 128 4.55 10.74 22.17
C SER A 128 4.32 9.24 22.04
N THR A 129 5.39 8.47 22.26
CA THR A 129 5.37 6.99 22.30
C THR A 129 5.18 6.43 23.70
N LYS A 130 4.99 7.30 24.71
CA LYS A 130 4.95 6.90 26.14
C LYS A 130 3.90 5.82 26.45
N ASN A 131 2.76 5.85 25.74
CA ASN A 131 1.66 4.91 25.95
C ASN A 131 1.68 3.74 24.94
N GLY A 132 2.76 3.57 24.18
CA GLY A 132 2.87 2.54 23.16
C GLY A 132 2.04 2.83 21.91
N ALA A 133 1.88 1.79 21.07
CA ALA A 133 1.11 1.88 19.84
C ALA A 133 -0.40 1.82 20.09
N TRP A 134 -1.18 2.55 19.29
CA TRP A 134 -2.63 2.61 19.40
C TRP A 134 -3.27 2.95 18.05
N ALA A 135 -4.55 2.60 17.89
CA ALA A 135 -5.39 3.05 16.78
C ALA A 135 -6.80 3.41 17.29
N THR A 136 -7.37 4.48 16.76
CA THR A 136 -8.70 4.98 17.08
C THR A 136 -9.46 5.25 15.80
N TYR A 137 -10.72 4.81 15.78
CA TYR A 137 -11.67 5.02 14.69
C TYR A 137 -12.79 5.90 15.24
N HIS A 138 -12.94 7.09 14.67
CA HIS A 138 -13.89 8.08 15.17
C HIS A 138 -15.33 7.60 14.94
N ASN A 139 -16.26 8.11 15.74
CA ASN A 139 -17.68 7.81 15.54
C ASN A 139 -18.16 8.30 14.18
N LEU A 140 -19.11 7.59 13.60
CA LEU A 140 -19.80 8.05 12.41
C LEU A 140 -20.55 9.35 12.73
N ASP A 141 -20.74 10.20 11.73
CA ASP A 141 -21.56 11.41 11.87
C ASP A 141 -23.08 11.10 11.77
N SER A 142 -23.90 12.13 11.83
CA SER A 142 -25.36 12.00 11.76
C SER A 142 -25.90 11.42 10.45
N LEU A 143 -25.06 11.39 9.39
CA LEU A 143 -25.38 10.75 8.11
C LEU A 143 -24.75 9.35 7.99
N ASN A 144 -24.24 8.78 9.08
CA ASN A 144 -23.52 7.51 9.13
C ASN A 144 -22.22 7.49 8.30
N ARG A 145 -21.64 8.66 8.01
CA ARG A 145 -20.37 8.76 7.30
C ARG A 145 -19.19 8.62 8.25
N VAL A 146 -18.12 8.00 7.79
CA VAL A 146 -16.86 7.96 8.54
C VAL A 146 -16.27 9.37 8.69
N THR A 147 -15.76 9.68 9.89
CA THR A 147 -15.23 11.03 10.18
C THR A 147 -13.71 11.07 10.28
N GLY A 148 -13.07 9.90 10.37
CA GLY A 148 -11.62 9.78 10.38
C GLY A 148 -11.12 8.65 11.25
N ALA A 149 -9.85 8.35 11.08
CA ALA A 149 -9.10 7.39 11.88
C ALA A 149 -7.70 7.93 12.18
N ALA A 150 -7.18 7.59 13.33
CA ALA A 150 -5.90 8.05 13.82
C ALA A 150 -5.16 6.92 14.53
N ALA A 151 -3.83 6.88 14.41
CA ALA A 151 -3.02 5.86 15.06
C ALA A 151 -1.61 6.37 15.37
N LEU A 152 -1.01 5.76 16.36
CA LEU A 152 0.43 5.67 16.51
C LEU A 152 0.83 4.23 16.14
N LEU A 153 1.19 4.04 14.89
CA LEU A 153 1.46 2.74 14.31
C LEU A 153 2.83 2.19 14.75
N ASN A 154 2.88 0.89 14.96
CA ASN A 154 4.09 0.11 15.22
C ASN A 154 3.83 -1.33 14.76
N GLN A 155 4.86 -2.13 14.59
CA GLN A 155 4.72 -3.56 14.21
C GLN A 155 3.80 -4.36 15.15
N SER A 156 3.70 -3.98 16.42
CA SER A 156 2.86 -4.68 17.41
C SER A 156 1.36 -4.66 17.10
N LEU A 157 0.90 -3.71 16.27
CA LEU A 157 -0.50 -3.64 15.82
C LEU A 157 -0.76 -4.44 14.54
N MET A 158 0.28 -4.85 13.82
CA MET A 158 0.12 -5.54 12.54
C MET A 158 -0.52 -6.91 12.72
N PRO A 159 -1.47 -7.30 11.84
CA PRO A 159 -2.18 -8.56 11.97
C PRO A 159 -1.27 -9.75 11.65
N SER A 160 -1.48 -10.85 12.38
CA SER A 160 -0.99 -12.18 12.04
C SER A 160 -2.05 -13.01 11.29
N ALA A 161 -3.33 -12.68 11.46
CA ALA A 161 -4.45 -13.35 10.81
C ALA A 161 -4.55 -12.99 9.32
N LYS A 162 -5.13 -13.90 8.53
CA LYS A 162 -5.47 -13.62 7.13
C LYS A 162 -6.64 -12.64 7.06
N ARG A 163 -6.61 -11.78 6.02
CA ARG A 163 -7.71 -10.87 5.73
C ARG A 163 -8.94 -11.65 5.28
N GLU A 164 -10.10 -11.26 5.82
CA GLU A 164 -11.40 -11.81 5.46
C GLU A 164 -12.10 -10.93 4.41
N ALA A 165 -13.20 -11.44 3.82
CA ALA A 165 -14.04 -10.66 2.93
C ALA A 165 -14.67 -9.46 3.65
N LEU A 166 -14.80 -8.34 2.94
CA LEU A 166 -15.43 -7.13 3.47
C LEU A 166 -16.93 -7.18 3.19
N MET A 167 -17.74 -7.05 4.24
CA MET A 167 -19.21 -7.16 4.18
C MET A 167 -19.93 -5.82 4.41
N VAL A 168 -19.26 -4.82 4.98
CA VAL A 168 -19.85 -3.51 5.27
C VAL A 168 -20.00 -2.69 3.99
N ASP A 169 -21.19 -2.16 3.73
CA ASP A 169 -21.43 -1.18 2.68
C ASP A 169 -21.39 0.23 3.28
N PRO A 170 -20.34 1.03 2.96
CA PRO A 170 -20.26 2.41 3.44
C PRO A 170 -21.34 3.30 2.80
N THR A 171 -21.51 4.53 3.30
CA THR A 171 -22.44 5.48 2.70
C THR A 171 -22.18 5.71 1.22
N GLY A 172 -23.24 5.87 0.41
CA GLY A 172 -23.14 6.06 -1.04
C GLY A 172 -22.61 4.85 -1.80
N TRP A 173 -22.76 3.62 -1.28
CA TRP A 173 -22.30 2.39 -1.91
C TRP A 173 -23.22 1.95 -3.05
N HIS A 174 -22.95 2.44 -4.25
CA HIS A 174 -23.61 2.03 -5.52
C HIS A 174 -22.57 1.49 -6.48
N ASN A 175 -22.02 0.31 -6.17
CA ASN A 175 -20.93 -0.28 -6.94
C ASN A 175 -21.39 -0.87 -8.27
N LYS A 176 -20.55 -0.77 -9.29
CA LYS A 176 -20.76 -1.38 -10.59
C LYS A 176 -19.46 -1.87 -11.22
N ARG A 177 -19.59 -2.74 -12.22
CA ARG A 177 -18.44 -3.19 -13.02
C ARG A 177 -18.04 -2.12 -14.03
N THR A 178 -16.74 -1.97 -14.21
CA THR A 178 -16.07 -1.18 -15.24
C THR A 178 -15.19 -2.09 -16.09
N SER A 179 -14.60 -1.59 -17.16
CA SER A 179 -13.59 -2.32 -17.95
C SER A 179 -12.36 -2.76 -17.13
N HIS A 180 -12.10 -2.09 -15.99
CA HIS A 180 -10.94 -2.34 -15.14
C HIS A 180 -11.29 -3.01 -13.81
N GLY A 181 -12.50 -3.52 -13.64
CA GLY A 181 -12.96 -4.17 -12.41
C GLY A 181 -14.11 -3.40 -11.73
N TRP A 182 -14.18 -3.43 -10.41
CA TRP A 182 -15.18 -2.68 -9.66
C TRP A 182 -14.84 -1.20 -9.59
N LEU A 183 -15.85 -0.32 -9.73
CA LEU A 183 -15.70 1.13 -9.62
C LEU A 183 -15.27 1.56 -8.22
N TYR A 184 -15.95 1.01 -7.21
CA TYR A 184 -15.68 1.30 -5.80
C TYR A 184 -15.04 0.13 -5.09
N ASN A 185 -14.25 0.46 -4.10
CA ASN A 185 -13.71 -0.41 -3.07
C ASN A 185 -14.26 0.02 -1.72
N ARG A 186 -14.44 -0.92 -0.80
CA ARG A 186 -14.59 -0.65 0.62
C ARG A 186 -13.23 -0.24 1.15
N SER A 187 -12.90 1.05 0.99
CA SER A 187 -11.58 1.60 1.28
C SER A 187 -11.41 1.78 2.77
N HIS A 188 -10.39 1.13 3.35
CA HIS A 188 -10.01 1.38 4.73
C HIS A 188 -9.37 2.76 4.88
N LEU A 189 -9.68 3.48 5.97
CA LEU A 189 -8.93 4.68 6.38
C LEU A 189 -7.55 4.29 6.91
N ILE A 190 -7.48 3.33 7.81
CA ILE A 190 -6.24 2.66 8.23
C ILE A 190 -6.25 1.27 7.64
N GLY A 191 -5.34 0.98 6.73
CA GLY A 191 -5.26 -0.29 6.00
C GLY A 191 -5.18 -1.49 6.93
N TYR A 192 -5.79 -2.61 6.53
CA TYR A 192 -5.77 -3.88 7.27
C TYR A 192 -4.35 -4.28 7.71
N GLN A 193 -3.37 -4.04 6.84
CA GLN A 193 -1.96 -4.37 7.09
C GLN A 193 -1.37 -3.72 8.34
N PHE A 194 -1.98 -2.65 8.87
CA PHE A 194 -1.47 -1.92 10.03
C PHE A 194 -2.08 -2.35 11.36
N THR A 195 -3.37 -2.73 11.34
CA THR A 195 -4.13 -2.91 12.61
C THR A 195 -5.05 -4.13 12.62
N GLY A 196 -5.13 -4.86 11.51
CA GLY A 196 -6.00 -6.04 11.40
C GLY A 196 -7.50 -5.74 11.44
N GLN A 197 -7.91 -4.47 11.43
CA GLN A 197 -9.33 -4.10 11.43
C GLN A 197 -9.95 -4.38 10.06
N ASN A 198 -10.77 -5.44 9.97
CA ASN A 198 -11.33 -5.89 8.71
C ASN A 198 -12.67 -5.22 8.40
N ASN A 199 -13.74 -5.59 9.10
CA ASN A 199 -15.12 -5.14 8.87
C ASN A 199 -15.58 -4.06 9.88
N ASN A 200 -14.74 -3.11 10.22
CA ASN A 200 -15.10 -2.00 11.08
C ASN A 200 -15.78 -0.88 10.27
N PRO A 201 -17.09 -0.60 10.46
CA PRO A 201 -17.79 0.44 9.70
C PRO A 201 -17.20 1.84 9.93
N LYS A 202 -16.55 2.09 11.07
CA LYS A 202 -15.86 3.36 11.35
C LYS A 202 -14.53 3.53 10.62
N ASN A 203 -14.08 2.49 9.92
CA ASN A 203 -12.83 2.45 9.17
C ASN A 203 -13.02 2.27 7.66
N LEU A 204 -14.26 2.17 7.18
CA LEU A 204 -14.55 1.86 5.78
C LEU A 204 -15.33 3.00 5.12
N MET A 205 -14.90 3.41 3.94
CA MET A 205 -15.57 4.40 3.10
C MET A 205 -15.76 3.89 1.68
N THR A 206 -16.73 4.47 0.96
CA THR A 206 -16.87 4.29 -0.48
C THR A 206 -15.75 5.07 -1.18
N GLY A 207 -14.69 4.36 -1.55
CA GLY A 207 -13.56 4.90 -2.30
C GLY A 207 -13.51 4.35 -3.71
N THR A 208 -13.17 5.17 -4.68
CA THR A 208 -12.94 4.68 -6.04
C THR A 208 -11.76 3.70 -6.07
N ARG A 209 -11.73 2.88 -7.10
CA ARG A 209 -10.60 2.00 -7.32
C ARG A 209 -9.29 2.79 -7.37
N THR A 210 -9.26 3.88 -8.15
CA THR A 210 -8.05 4.72 -8.32
C THR A 210 -7.62 5.39 -7.02
N LEU A 211 -8.57 5.88 -6.20
CA LEU A 211 -8.26 6.37 -4.86
C LEU A 211 -7.60 5.30 -4.00
N ASN A 212 -8.22 4.11 -3.90
CA ASN A 212 -7.76 3.04 -3.01
C ASN A 212 -6.42 2.45 -3.48
N ASN A 213 -6.30 2.21 -4.77
CA ASN A 213 -5.11 1.62 -5.41
C ASN A 213 -4.98 2.17 -6.85
N PRO A 214 -3.87 2.92 -7.16
CA PRO A 214 -2.62 3.01 -6.38
C PRO A 214 -2.55 4.17 -5.39
N ALA A 215 -3.49 5.15 -5.37
CA ALA A 215 -3.24 6.45 -4.75
C ALA A 215 -3.06 6.43 -3.22
N MET A 216 -3.92 5.75 -2.47
CA MET A 216 -3.69 5.56 -1.02
C MET A 216 -2.57 4.55 -0.76
N LEU A 217 -2.56 3.47 -1.56
CA LEU A 217 -1.68 2.33 -1.32
C LEU A 217 -0.19 2.71 -1.34
N HIS A 218 0.27 3.60 -2.22
CA HIS A 218 1.69 3.95 -2.26
C HIS A 218 2.14 4.67 -0.98
N ASN A 219 1.32 5.57 -0.42
CA ASN A 219 1.59 6.21 0.86
C ASN A 219 1.58 5.19 2.03
N GLU A 220 0.64 4.25 1.99
CA GLU A 220 0.58 3.15 2.97
C GLU A 220 1.82 2.24 2.89
N MET A 221 2.31 1.96 1.68
CA MET A 221 3.50 1.13 1.49
C MET A 221 4.77 1.78 2.05
N ASP A 222 4.92 3.09 1.94
CA ASP A 222 6.04 3.83 2.56
C ASP A 222 6.01 3.68 4.08
N VAL A 223 4.83 3.86 4.69
CA VAL A 223 4.62 3.64 6.12
C VAL A 223 4.91 2.19 6.51
N ALA A 224 4.37 1.22 5.77
CA ALA A 224 4.53 -0.21 6.07
C ALA A 224 5.99 -0.66 5.95
N THR A 225 6.72 -0.17 4.95
CA THR A 225 8.13 -0.47 4.75
C THR A 225 8.95 0.01 5.93
N TYR A 226 8.81 1.28 6.31
CA TYR A 226 9.49 1.86 7.46
C TYR A 226 9.19 1.10 8.77
N LEU A 227 7.92 0.77 9.03
CA LEU A 227 7.57 0.05 10.25
C LEU A 227 8.16 -1.36 10.30
N LYS A 228 8.31 -2.05 9.15
CA LYS A 228 8.88 -3.40 9.07
C LYS A 228 10.39 -3.45 9.28
N GLU A 229 11.10 -2.35 9.12
CA GLU A 229 12.56 -2.30 9.32
C GLU A 229 12.95 -2.49 10.79
N SER A 230 12.11 -2.05 11.76
CA SER A 230 12.41 -2.19 13.18
C SER A 230 11.16 -2.21 14.07
N LYS A 231 11.17 -3.04 15.10
CA LYS A 231 10.15 -3.07 16.16
C LYS A 231 10.10 -1.78 16.98
N SER A 232 11.16 -0.97 16.96
CA SER A 232 11.22 0.33 17.64
C SER A 232 10.69 1.48 16.79
N HIS A 233 10.34 1.24 15.52
CA HIS A 233 9.80 2.26 14.65
C HIS A 233 8.33 2.56 14.96
N TYR A 234 8.01 3.84 15.06
CA TYR A 234 6.66 4.35 15.23
C TYR A 234 6.35 5.37 14.16
N VAL A 235 5.10 5.37 13.69
CA VAL A 235 4.57 6.39 12.77
C VAL A 235 3.25 6.92 13.33
N ARG A 236 3.18 8.23 13.59
CA ARG A 236 1.90 8.91 13.81
C ARG A 236 1.20 9.01 12.47
N TYR A 237 -0.01 8.46 12.38
CA TYR A 237 -0.77 8.32 11.15
C TYR A 237 -2.21 8.79 11.36
N ALA A 238 -2.76 9.52 10.40
CA ALA A 238 -4.15 9.96 10.44
C ALA A 238 -4.72 10.05 9.02
N VAL A 239 -5.94 9.58 8.85
CA VAL A 239 -6.70 9.67 7.61
C VAL A 239 -8.06 10.30 7.89
N THR A 240 -8.35 11.38 7.18
CA THR A 240 -9.59 12.14 7.33
C THR A 240 -10.30 12.18 5.97
N PRO A 241 -11.47 11.55 5.83
CA PRO A 241 -12.30 11.70 4.64
C PRO A 241 -12.91 13.10 4.61
N VAL A 242 -13.02 13.67 3.41
CA VAL A 242 -13.47 15.05 3.21
C VAL A 242 -14.78 15.03 2.42
N PHE A 243 -15.88 15.32 3.11
CA PHE A 243 -17.21 15.44 2.52
C PHE A 243 -17.56 16.91 2.29
N LYS A 244 -18.40 17.20 1.29
CA LYS A 244 -18.95 18.53 1.05
C LYS A 244 -20.44 18.53 1.41
N GLY A 245 -20.82 19.31 2.42
CA GLY A 245 -22.20 19.34 2.88
C GLY A 245 -22.73 17.95 3.26
N ASN A 246 -23.87 17.58 2.70
CA ASN A 246 -24.57 16.32 2.99
C ASN A 246 -24.24 15.18 1.99
N GLU A 247 -23.17 15.31 1.22
CA GLU A 247 -22.74 14.27 0.29
C GLU A 247 -22.44 12.95 1.03
N LEU A 248 -22.86 11.82 0.43
CA LEU A 248 -22.67 10.49 1.03
C LEU A 248 -21.35 9.83 0.64
N VAL A 249 -20.67 10.36 -0.39
CA VAL A 249 -19.35 9.92 -0.83
C VAL A 249 -18.36 11.07 -0.59
N ALA A 250 -17.23 10.75 0.03
CA ALA A 250 -16.18 11.75 0.26
C ALA A 250 -15.58 12.23 -1.06
N ARG A 251 -15.30 13.55 -1.17
CA ARG A 251 -14.58 14.16 -2.30
C ARG A 251 -13.13 13.68 -2.41
N GLY A 252 -12.56 13.25 -1.31
CA GLY A 252 -11.21 12.72 -1.20
C GLY A 252 -10.87 12.40 0.24
N VAL A 253 -9.62 12.05 0.48
CA VAL A 253 -9.08 11.82 1.81
C VAL A 253 -7.83 12.65 2.03
N GLN A 254 -7.69 13.23 3.22
CA GLN A 254 -6.42 13.76 3.68
C GLN A 254 -5.69 12.65 4.43
N MET A 255 -4.47 12.33 4.00
CA MET A 255 -3.57 11.40 4.69
C MET A 255 -2.39 12.18 5.27
N ARG A 256 -2.10 11.92 6.55
CA ARG A 256 -0.96 12.54 7.24
C ARG A 256 -0.16 11.47 7.95
N ALA A 257 1.16 11.50 7.80
CA ALA A 257 2.05 10.58 8.49
C ALA A 257 3.34 11.27 8.90
N GLN A 258 3.87 10.87 10.05
CA GLN A 258 5.16 11.31 10.56
C GLN A 258 5.83 10.21 11.37
N SER A 259 7.03 9.80 10.95
CA SER A 259 7.86 8.88 11.73
C SER A 259 8.40 9.56 12.99
N ILE A 260 8.53 8.78 14.06
CA ILE A 260 9.05 9.29 15.34
C ILE A 260 10.57 9.13 15.36
N GLY A 261 11.25 10.21 15.69
CA GLY A 261 12.72 10.23 15.78
C GLY A 261 13.45 10.28 14.43
N SER A 262 12.71 10.35 13.30
CA SER A 262 13.28 10.46 11.96
C SER A 262 12.36 11.23 11.03
N ASN A 263 12.82 11.49 9.80
CA ASN A 263 12.00 12.02 8.70
C ASN A 263 11.82 11.00 7.57
N ALA A 264 11.97 9.71 7.85
CA ALA A 264 11.85 8.66 6.84
C ALA A 264 10.44 8.60 6.27
N VAL A 265 9.42 8.79 7.13
CA VAL A 265 8.02 8.99 6.72
C VAL A 265 7.59 10.38 7.16
N HIS A 266 7.20 11.22 6.22
CA HIS A 266 6.76 12.59 6.51
C HIS A 266 5.93 13.13 5.35
N PHE A 267 4.59 13.08 5.48
CA PHE A 267 3.71 13.62 4.44
C PHE A 267 2.39 14.16 4.98
N ASN A 268 1.83 15.09 4.24
CA ASN A 268 0.48 15.61 4.37
C ASN A 268 -0.07 15.81 2.97
N VAL A 269 -0.91 14.90 2.52
CA VAL A 269 -1.44 14.86 1.16
C VAL A 269 -2.96 14.80 1.18
N TYR A 270 -3.58 15.31 0.12
CA TYR A 270 -4.98 15.13 -0.19
C TYR A 270 -5.12 14.33 -1.49
N ILE A 271 -5.89 13.26 -1.44
CA ILE A 271 -6.09 12.35 -2.56
C ILE A 271 -7.55 12.46 -3.00
N PHE A 272 -7.78 12.83 -4.26
CA PHE A 272 -9.11 12.96 -4.82
C PHE A 272 -9.79 11.61 -4.98
N ASN A 273 -11.07 11.52 -4.63
CA ASN A 273 -11.91 10.33 -4.81
C ASN A 273 -12.58 10.37 -6.18
N ILE A 274 -11.80 10.18 -7.22
CA ILE A 274 -12.23 10.16 -8.63
C ILE A 274 -11.88 8.82 -9.29
N GLU A 275 -12.57 8.49 -10.36
CA GLU A 275 -12.22 7.39 -11.25
C GLU A 275 -12.14 7.92 -12.68
N PRO A 276 -11.00 7.76 -13.39
CA PRO A 276 -10.87 8.20 -14.78
C PRO A 276 -11.94 7.58 -15.67
N GLY A 277 -12.57 8.41 -16.52
CA GLY A 277 -13.64 7.99 -17.40
C GLY A 277 -15.02 7.87 -16.74
N TYR A 278 -15.15 8.27 -15.48
CA TYR A 278 -16.41 8.26 -14.74
C TYR A 278 -16.67 9.58 -14.02
N THR A 279 -17.92 10.05 -14.11
CA THR A 279 -18.44 11.14 -13.28
C THR A 279 -19.16 10.53 -12.08
N ILE A 280 -18.77 10.90 -10.86
CA ILE A 280 -19.37 10.44 -9.61
C ILE A 280 -20.35 11.50 -9.12
N ASP A 281 -21.57 11.09 -8.82
CA ASP A 281 -22.49 11.88 -8.00
C ASP A 281 -22.17 11.62 -6.53
N TYR A 282 -21.45 12.54 -5.93
CA TYR A 282 -21.04 12.43 -4.51
C TYR A 282 -22.19 12.51 -3.53
N THR A 283 -23.34 13.09 -3.95
CA THR A 283 -24.54 13.17 -3.10
C THR A 283 -25.13 11.78 -2.85
N THR A 284 -25.14 10.96 -3.90
CA THR A 284 -25.81 9.65 -3.84
C THR A 284 -24.85 8.46 -3.91
N GLY A 285 -23.69 8.62 -4.56
CA GLY A 285 -22.76 7.55 -4.89
C GLY A 285 -23.01 6.86 -6.23
N TYR A 286 -24.05 7.25 -6.97
CA TYR A 286 -24.21 6.80 -8.34
C TYR A 286 -23.15 7.38 -9.26
N SER A 287 -22.93 6.74 -10.41
CA SER A 287 -21.92 7.17 -11.36
C SER A 287 -22.34 6.91 -12.79
N ARG A 288 -21.81 7.69 -13.72
CA ARG A 288 -21.98 7.54 -15.16
C ARG A 288 -20.63 7.59 -15.87
N VAL A 289 -20.56 7.06 -17.06
CA VAL A 289 -19.41 7.25 -17.96
C VAL A 289 -19.33 8.73 -18.31
N SER A 290 -18.13 9.32 -18.28
CA SER A 290 -17.88 10.73 -18.61
C SER A 290 -17.91 10.97 -20.08
#